data_48538218807df628677c9d4cb712ecf8
#
_entry.id   48538218807df628677c9d4cb712ecf8
#
_cell.length_a   1.000
_cell.length_b   1.000
_cell.length_c   1.000
_cell.angle_alpha   90.00
_cell.angle_beta   90.00
_cell.angle_gamma   90.00
#
_symmetry.space_group_name_H-M   'P 1'
#
loop_
_entity.id
_entity.type
_entity.pdbx_description
1 polymer ?
#
loop_
_entity_poly.entity_id
_entity_poly.type
_entity_poly.pdbx_seq_one_letter_code
_entity_poly.pdbx_strand_id
1 'polypeptide(L)'
;MFKITRKHNLTDHVFRMDIEAPAIADRAQPGHYVDVRVNPDHSALTLPVVDCDRNLGTVSVVHRAQDLPSVQLSMLVEGDEVFEVRGPLGAPCTFPDVGKVILAAEDLGVASLFCRARTYRERGAYTICILGFENKSEVFWEDVFGAVSDELYVCTRDGSYGVKGGIATPMRAVCETYGDVERVVVMASLAQMRKAAKIAAEYDIPVVVSFDAIRPPIGSPSIFDVPDWSQEAFEFAKAPEIDAGDVDFDKLLAKEKAFFRISEDAANA
;
A
#
# COMPACT_ATOMS: atom_id res chain seq x y z
N MET A 1 -22.03 -0.87 -15.52
CA MET A 1 -21.72 -1.75 -14.38
C MET A 1 -20.47 -2.52 -14.75
N PHE A 2 -19.67 -2.93 -13.78
CA PHE A 2 -18.35 -3.53 -13.96
C PHE A 2 -18.33 -4.87 -13.25
N LYS A 3 -18.06 -5.94 -13.97
CA LYS A 3 -18.15 -7.31 -13.47
C LYS A 3 -16.93 -7.69 -12.66
N ILE A 4 -17.13 -8.36 -11.52
CA ILE A 4 -16.07 -9.03 -10.76
C ILE A 4 -15.77 -10.35 -11.44
N THR A 5 -14.57 -10.50 -11.98
CA THR A 5 -14.16 -11.70 -12.73
C THR A 5 -13.48 -12.72 -11.86
N ARG A 6 -12.84 -12.28 -10.76
CA ARG A 6 -12.21 -13.13 -9.73
C ARG A 6 -12.26 -12.48 -8.38
N LYS A 7 -12.36 -13.32 -7.35
CA LYS A 7 -12.21 -12.93 -5.94
C LYS A 7 -11.31 -13.92 -5.21
N HIS A 8 -10.34 -13.41 -4.47
CA HIS A 8 -9.46 -14.19 -3.60
C HIS A 8 -9.48 -13.62 -2.20
N ASN A 9 -9.72 -14.48 -1.21
CA ASN A 9 -9.51 -14.14 0.19
C ASN A 9 -8.02 -14.28 0.49
N LEU A 10 -7.35 -13.19 0.83
CA LEU A 10 -5.93 -13.17 1.20
C LEU A 10 -5.76 -13.46 2.68
N THR A 11 -6.63 -12.90 3.51
CA THR A 11 -6.81 -13.21 4.94
C THR A 11 -8.31 -13.25 5.25
N ASP A 12 -8.68 -13.37 6.52
CA ASP A 12 -10.10 -13.36 6.94
C ASP A 12 -10.82 -12.04 6.57
N HIS A 13 -10.06 -10.95 6.40
CA HIS A 13 -10.61 -9.61 6.12
C HIS A 13 -9.91 -8.83 5.01
N VAL A 14 -8.94 -9.43 4.34
CA VAL A 14 -8.27 -8.82 3.17
C VAL A 14 -8.63 -9.62 1.92
N PHE A 15 -9.08 -8.89 0.90
CA PHE A 15 -9.61 -9.47 -0.33
C PHE A 15 -8.92 -8.85 -1.55
N ARG A 16 -8.55 -9.70 -2.51
CA ARG A 16 -8.23 -9.26 -3.87
C ARG A 16 -9.45 -9.46 -4.75
N MET A 17 -9.74 -8.47 -5.58
CA MET A 17 -10.76 -8.54 -6.62
C MET A 17 -10.21 -8.10 -7.96
N ASP A 18 -10.50 -8.89 -8.99
CA ASP A 18 -10.22 -8.55 -10.38
C ASP A 18 -11.53 -8.08 -11.02
N ILE A 19 -11.55 -6.84 -11.52
CA ILE A 19 -12.75 -6.18 -12.03
C ILE A 19 -12.56 -5.92 -13.52
N GLU A 20 -13.54 -6.30 -14.33
CA GLU A 20 -13.54 -6.06 -15.78
C GLU A 20 -13.71 -4.56 -16.06
N ALA A 21 -12.62 -3.92 -16.48
CA ALA A 21 -12.55 -2.50 -16.79
C ALA A 21 -11.50 -2.23 -17.90
N PRO A 22 -11.73 -2.67 -19.15
CA PRO A 22 -10.72 -2.69 -20.21
C PRO A 22 -10.07 -1.34 -20.46
N ALA A 23 -10.86 -0.25 -20.48
CA ALA A 23 -10.35 1.10 -20.72
C ALA A 23 -9.41 1.60 -19.58
N ILE A 24 -9.54 1.05 -18.38
CA ILE A 24 -8.65 1.35 -17.26
C ILE A 24 -7.43 0.44 -17.33
N ALA A 25 -7.63 -0.88 -17.53
CA ALA A 25 -6.57 -1.86 -17.62
C ALA A 25 -5.52 -1.53 -18.69
N ASP A 26 -5.96 -0.99 -19.82
CA ASP A 26 -5.07 -0.57 -20.91
C ASP A 26 -4.12 0.57 -20.53
N ARG A 27 -4.56 1.48 -19.66
CA ARG A 27 -3.83 2.70 -19.29
C ARG A 27 -3.21 2.68 -17.90
N ALA A 28 -3.64 1.76 -17.04
CA ALA A 28 -3.15 1.68 -15.68
C ALA A 28 -1.66 1.32 -15.63
N GLN A 29 -0.97 1.96 -14.69
CA GLN A 29 0.46 1.77 -14.40
C GLN A 29 0.66 1.73 -12.88
N PRO A 30 1.79 1.21 -12.38
CA PRO A 30 2.11 1.27 -10.95
C PRO A 30 2.01 2.71 -10.41
N GLY A 31 1.35 2.89 -9.27
CA GLY A 31 1.08 4.20 -8.67
C GLY A 31 -0.32 4.76 -8.96
N HIS A 32 -1.02 4.24 -9.97
CA HIS A 32 -2.40 4.62 -10.21
C HIS A 32 -3.35 3.97 -9.19
N TYR A 33 -4.50 4.60 -9.01
CA TYR A 33 -5.61 4.09 -8.22
C TYR A 33 -6.93 4.19 -8.98
N VAL A 34 -7.96 3.57 -8.46
CA VAL A 34 -9.33 3.61 -8.96
C VAL A 34 -10.30 3.94 -7.84
N ASP A 35 -11.37 4.65 -8.16
CA ASP A 35 -12.53 4.78 -7.30
C ASP A 35 -13.53 3.69 -7.66
N VAL A 36 -13.86 2.83 -6.70
CA VAL A 36 -14.84 1.75 -6.84
C VAL A 36 -16.08 2.08 -6.03
N ARG A 37 -17.24 2.11 -6.67
CA ARG A 37 -18.52 2.34 -6.01
C ARG A 37 -19.39 1.10 -6.18
N VAL A 38 -19.76 0.48 -5.07
CA VAL A 38 -20.58 -0.74 -5.07
C VAL A 38 -22.01 -0.42 -5.47
N ASN A 39 -22.59 0.62 -4.88
CA ASN A 39 -23.96 1.08 -5.11
C ASN A 39 -23.99 2.59 -5.37
N PRO A 40 -24.98 3.11 -6.12
CA PRO A 40 -25.07 4.55 -6.41
C PRO A 40 -25.20 5.43 -5.16
N ASP A 41 -25.82 4.91 -4.11
CA ASP A 41 -26.12 5.64 -2.87
C ASP A 41 -24.97 5.64 -1.85
N HIS A 42 -23.85 4.96 -2.16
CA HIS A 42 -22.71 4.82 -1.26
C HIS A 42 -21.49 5.59 -1.75
N SER A 43 -20.60 5.92 -0.81
CA SER A 43 -19.30 6.52 -1.13
C SER A 43 -18.45 5.57 -1.95
N ALA A 44 -17.63 6.11 -2.83
CA ALA A 44 -16.62 5.34 -3.54
C ALA A 44 -15.47 4.96 -2.60
N LEU A 45 -14.90 3.79 -2.84
CA LEU A 45 -13.64 3.35 -2.26
C LEU A 45 -12.49 3.73 -3.20
N THR A 46 -11.55 4.51 -2.73
CA THR A 46 -10.30 4.77 -3.47
C THR A 46 -9.32 3.64 -3.19
N LEU A 47 -9.01 2.86 -4.21
CA LEU A 47 -8.21 1.64 -4.11
C LEU A 47 -7.01 1.71 -5.07
N PRO A 48 -5.78 1.41 -4.61
CA PRO A 48 -4.64 1.31 -5.50
C PRO A 48 -4.83 0.18 -6.51
N VAL A 49 -4.37 0.41 -7.74
CA VAL A 49 -4.27 -0.64 -8.75
C VAL A 49 -3.04 -1.47 -8.43
N VAL A 50 -3.26 -2.71 -7.99
CA VAL A 50 -2.19 -3.63 -7.60
C VAL A 50 -1.67 -4.47 -8.75
N ASP A 51 -2.52 -4.69 -9.77
CA ASP A 51 -2.18 -5.38 -11.00
C ASP A 51 -3.19 -5.04 -12.11
N CYS A 52 -2.84 -5.31 -13.35
CA CYS A 52 -3.78 -5.24 -14.48
C CYS A 52 -3.41 -6.28 -15.55
N ASP A 53 -4.43 -6.91 -16.10
CA ASP A 53 -4.30 -7.79 -17.27
C ASP A 53 -4.97 -7.11 -18.47
N ARG A 54 -4.13 -6.63 -19.41
CA ARG A 54 -4.62 -5.98 -20.64
C ARG A 54 -5.33 -6.91 -21.60
N ASN A 55 -4.97 -8.21 -21.58
CA ASN A 55 -5.57 -9.20 -22.47
C ASN A 55 -6.99 -9.57 -21.99
N LEU A 56 -7.16 -9.70 -20.68
CA LEU A 56 -8.46 -9.94 -20.04
C LEU A 56 -9.24 -8.65 -19.83
N GLY A 57 -8.61 -7.49 -19.95
CA GLY A 57 -9.23 -6.19 -19.67
C GLY A 57 -9.59 -6.02 -18.18
N THR A 58 -8.81 -6.60 -17.27
CA THR A 58 -9.13 -6.56 -15.84
C THR A 58 -8.15 -5.70 -15.05
N VAL A 59 -8.67 -5.07 -14.01
CA VAL A 59 -7.92 -4.33 -13.00
C VAL A 59 -8.06 -5.04 -11.66
N SER A 60 -6.93 -5.29 -10.99
CA SER A 60 -6.90 -5.91 -9.67
C SER A 60 -6.78 -4.85 -8.59
N VAL A 61 -7.62 -4.97 -7.58
CA VAL A 61 -7.59 -4.15 -6.35
C VAL A 61 -7.52 -5.05 -5.12
N VAL A 62 -6.89 -4.55 -4.06
CA VAL A 62 -6.87 -5.21 -2.75
C VAL A 62 -7.46 -4.25 -1.72
N HIS A 63 -8.36 -4.76 -0.89
CA HIS A 63 -9.00 -3.97 0.16
C HIS A 63 -9.18 -4.80 1.44
N ARG A 64 -9.30 -4.10 2.56
CA ARG A 64 -9.71 -4.67 3.84
C ARG A 64 -11.17 -4.32 4.12
N ALA A 65 -11.95 -5.29 4.57
CA ALA A 65 -13.31 -5.07 5.04
C ALA A 65 -13.27 -4.42 6.44
N GLN A 66 -13.45 -3.11 6.51
CA GLN A 66 -13.33 -2.35 7.77
C GLN A 66 -14.42 -1.27 7.96
N ASP A 67 -15.03 -0.81 6.89
CA ASP A 67 -16.11 0.17 6.86
C ASP A 67 -17.24 -0.32 5.96
N LEU A 68 -18.38 0.36 5.98
CA LEU A 68 -19.57 -0.10 5.25
C LEU A 68 -19.29 -0.33 3.74
N PRO A 69 -18.67 0.59 2.98
CA PRO A 69 -18.40 0.35 1.56
C PRO A 69 -17.45 -0.83 1.31
N SER A 70 -16.38 -0.98 2.11
CA SER A 70 -15.41 -2.07 1.94
C SER A 70 -15.96 -3.43 2.36
N VAL A 71 -16.82 -3.47 3.39
CA VAL A 71 -17.57 -4.68 3.77
C VAL A 71 -18.53 -5.07 2.65
N GLN A 72 -19.27 -4.12 2.07
CA GLN A 72 -20.15 -4.42 0.95
C GLN A 72 -19.40 -4.95 -0.27
N LEU A 73 -18.27 -4.34 -0.60
CA LEU A 73 -17.41 -4.85 -1.67
C LEU A 73 -16.94 -6.28 -1.35
N SER A 74 -16.54 -6.55 -0.09
CA SER A 74 -16.11 -7.89 0.33
C SER A 74 -17.20 -8.96 0.29
N MET A 75 -18.48 -8.58 0.30
CA MET A 75 -19.61 -9.52 0.19
C MET A 75 -19.89 -9.96 -1.25
N LEU A 76 -19.45 -9.19 -2.25
CA LEU A 76 -19.62 -9.55 -3.65
C LEU A 76 -18.77 -10.78 -4.00
N VAL A 77 -19.25 -11.55 -4.98
CA VAL A 77 -18.60 -12.77 -5.48
C VAL A 77 -18.30 -12.67 -6.98
N GLU A 78 -17.59 -13.65 -7.50
CA GLU A 78 -17.37 -13.75 -8.95
C GLU A 78 -18.69 -13.79 -9.71
N GLY A 79 -18.80 -12.94 -10.71
CA GLY A 79 -20.01 -12.76 -11.52
C GLY A 79 -20.88 -11.60 -11.09
N ASP A 80 -20.74 -11.11 -9.85
CA ASP A 80 -21.41 -9.89 -9.39
C ASP A 80 -20.83 -8.64 -10.08
N GLU A 81 -21.55 -7.54 -9.94
CA GLU A 81 -21.16 -6.26 -10.55
C GLU A 81 -21.08 -5.14 -9.51
N VAL A 82 -20.11 -4.25 -9.70
CA VAL A 82 -20.06 -2.95 -9.03
C VAL A 82 -20.68 -1.88 -9.92
N PHE A 83 -21.27 -0.88 -9.30
CA PHE A 83 -21.98 0.19 -10.00
C PHE A 83 -21.05 1.02 -10.88
N GLU A 84 -19.88 1.43 -10.35
CA GLU A 84 -18.95 2.31 -11.03
C GLU A 84 -17.50 1.98 -10.67
N VAL A 85 -16.62 2.04 -11.68
CA VAL A 85 -15.16 2.09 -11.50
C VAL A 85 -14.65 3.27 -12.31
N ARG A 86 -14.03 4.22 -11.65
CA ARG A 86 -13.41 5.39 -12.27
C ARG A 86 -11.90 5.31 -12.18
N GLY A 87 -11.21 5.58 -13.28
CA GLY A 87 -9.76 5.58 -13.35
C GLY A 87 -9.18 5.47 -14.77
N PRO A 88 -7.88 5.22 -14.87
CA PRO A 88 -6.91 5.32 -13.77
C PRO A 88 -6.82 6.75 -13.25
N LEU A 89 -6.65 6.92 -11.95
CA LEU A 89 -6.50 8.18 -11.25
C LEU A 89 -5.08 8.29 -10.69
N GLY A 90 -4.66 9.51 -10.33
CA GLY A 90 -3.32 9.78 -9.83
C GLY A 90 -2.26 9.85 -10.93
N ALA A 91 -1.02 9.62 -10.57
CA ALA A 91 0.12 9.63 -11.47
C ALA A 91 0.89 8.31 -11.39
N PRO A 92 1.56 7.89 -12.47
CA PRO A 92 2.39 6.69 -12.43
C PRO A 92 3.67 6.91 -11.61
N CYS A 93 4.18 5.84 -11.00
CA CYS A 93 5.50 5.83 -10.37
C CYS A 93 6.61 6.04 -11.38
N THR A 94 7.71 6.57 -10.90
CA THR A 94 8.97 6.64 -11.67
C THR A 94 9.88 5.48 -11.28
N PHE A 95 10.56 4.90 -12.25
CA PHE A 95 11.47 3.79 -12.06
C PHE A 95 12.84 4.17 -12.61
N PRO A 96 13.71 4.82 -11.83
CA PRO A 96 15.08 5.06 -12.24
C PRO A 96 15.81 3.74 -12.43
N ASP A 97 16.82 3.76 -13.31
CA ASP A 97 17.72 2.62 -13.45
C ASP A 97 18.62 2.53 -12.21
N VAL A 98 18.46 1.45 -11.47
CA VAL A 98 19.22 1.16 -10.25
C VAL A 98 19.66 -0.29 -10.27
N GLY A 99 20.87 -0.56 -9.79
CA GLY A 99 21.40 -1.92 -9.70
C GLY A 99 20.77 -2.72 -8.58
N LYS A 100 20.51 -2.07 -7.43
CA LYS A 100 19.91 -2.75 -6.25
C LYS A 100 18.93 -1.85 -5.53
N VAL A 101 17.74 -2.40 -5.22
CA VAL A 101 16.64 -1.68 -4.56
C VAL A 101 16.05 -2.48 -3.40
N ILE A 102 15.79 -1.78 -2.28
CA ILE A 102 14.98 -2.30 -1.18
C ILE A 102 13.54 -1.80 -1.36
N LEU A 103 12.61 -2.73 -1.29
CA LEU A 103 11.18 -2.51 -1.43
C LEU A 103 10.50 -2.98 -0.14
N ALA A 104 10.08 -2.07 0.72
CA ALA A 104 9.57 -2.39 2.05
C ALA A 104 8.13 -1.91 2.23
N ALA A 105 7.24 -2.79 2.69
CA ALA A 105 5.86 -2.41 2.95
C ALA A 105 5.29 -3.10 4.19
N GLU A 106 4.27 -2.47 4.78
CA GLU A 106 3.47 -3.05 5.85
C GLU A 106 2.00 -3.14 5.44
N ASP A 107 1.34 -4.20 5.91
CA ASP A 107 -0.10 -4.38 5.80
C ASP A 107 -0.61 -4.27 4.34
N LEU A 108 -1.64 -3.50 4.08
CA LEU A 108 -2.18 -3.29 2.72
C LEU A 108 -1.17 -2.64 1.75
N GLY A 109 -0.15 -1.94 2.27
CA GLY A 109 0.95 -1.44 1.46
C GLY A 109 1.70 -2.52 0.70
N VAL A 110 1.72 -3.76 1.22
CA VAL A 110 2.27 -4.93 0.53
C VAL A 110 1.61 -5.13 -0.83
N ALA A 111 0.29 -5.00 -0.91
CA ALA A 111 -0.42 -5.15 -2.18
C ALA A 111 -0.01 -4.09 -3.22
N SER A 112 0.09 -2.83 -2.80
CA SER A 112 0.53 -1.73 -3.68
C SER A 112 2.01 -1.84 -4.08
N LEU A 113 2.84 -2.48 -3.24
CA LEU A 113 4.26 -2.69 -3.53
C LEU A 113 4.50 -3.71 -4.64
N PHE A 114 3.59 -4.69 -4.82
CA PHE A 114 3.78 -5.80 -5.75
C PHE A 114 4.10 -5.36 -7.19
N CYS A 115 3.30 -4.47 -7.75
CA CYS A 115 3.53 -4.00 -9.11
C CYS A 115 4.86 -3.24 -9.27
N ARG A 116 5.32 -2.55 -8.20
CA ARG A 116 6.62 -1.87 -8.18
C ARG A 116 7.77 -2.89 -8.13
N ALA A 117 7.67 -3.90 -7.27
CA ALA A 117 8.69 -4.96 -7.17
C ALA A 117 8.86 -5.69 -8.51
N ARG A 118 7.76 -6.09 -9.13
CA ARG A 118 7.78 -6.70 -10.46
C ARG A 118 8.43 -5.80 -11.50
N THR A 119 8.09 -4.51 -11.52
CA THR A 119 8.66 -3.57 -12.50
C THR A 119 10.16 -3.37 -12.33
N TYR A 120 10.67 -3.23 -11.10
CA TYR A 120 12.11 -3.13 -10.85
C TYR A 120 12.84 -4.40 -11.30
N ARG A 121 12.30 -5.59 -10.97
CA ARG A 121 12.87 -6.86 -11.40
C ARG A 121 12.87 -7.02 -12.93
N GLU A 122 11.77 -6.68 -13.61
CA GLU A 122 11.69 -6.70 -15.08
C GLU A 122 12.69 -5.75 -15.76
N ARG A 123 13.10 -4.68 -15.06
CA ARG A 123 14.15 -3.76 -15.50
C ARG A 123 15.56 -4.22 -15.15
N GLY A 124 15.72 -5.36 -14.49
CA GLY A 124 17.00 -5.97 -14.18
C GLY A 124 17.63 -5.51 -12.85
N ALA A 125 16.90 -4.77 -12.01
CA ALA A 125 17.38 -4.45 -10.68
C ALA A 125 17.38 -5.68 -9.77
N TYR A 126 18.40 -5.82 -8.93
CA TYR A 126 18.38 -6.79 -7.82
C TYR A 126 17.40 -6.29 -6.75
N THR A 127 16.34 -7.04 -6.56
CA THR A 127 15.20 -6.64 -5.72
C THR A 127 15.21 -7.35 -4.37
N ILE A 128 15.23 -6.56 -3.30
CA ILE A 128 15.13 -7.04 -1.91
C ILE A 128 13.80 -6.58 -1.35
N CYS A 129 12.86 -7.50 -1.15
CA CYS A 129 11.53 -7.21 -0.63
C CYS A 129 11.45 -7.48 0.87
N ILE A 130 10.82 -6.55 1.61
CA ILE A 130 10.59 -6.64 3.05
C ILE A 130 9.11 -6.43 3.32
N LEU A 131 8.42 -7.48 3.77
CA LEU A 131 6.98 -7.48 4.02
C LEU A 131 6.72 -7.53 5.53
N GLY A 132 5.99 -6.55 6.05
CA GLY A 132 5.65 -6.44 7.47
C GLY A 132 4.16 -6.64 7.72
N PHE A 133 3.84 -7.38 8.76
CA PHE A 133 2.47 -7.66 9.19
C PHE A 133 2.34 -7.59 10.71
N GLU A 134 1.13 -7.52 11.23
CA GLU A 134 0.90 -7.52 12.68
C GLU A 134 1.25 -8.88 13.29
N ASN A 135 0.78 -9.97 12.67
CA ASN A 135 0.98 -11.35 13.11
C ASN A 135 0.89 -12.32 11.91
N LYS A 136 1.10 -13.62 12.17
CA LYS A 136 1.11 -14.66 11.13
C LYS A 136 -0.22 -14.78 10.36
N SER A 137 -1.37 -14.54 10.98
CA SER A 137 -2.67 -14.68 10.30
C SER A 137 -2.94 -13.57 9.29
N GLU A 138 -2.20 -12.46 9.37
CA GLU A 138 -2.27 -11.34 8.43
C GLU A 138 -1.30 -11.48 7.25
N VAL A 139 -0.41 -12.48 7.24
CA VAL A 139 0.58 -12.68 6.17
C VAL A 139 -0.11 -13.16 4.90
N PHE A 140 0.12 -12.43 3.82
CA PHE A 140 -0.34 -12.81 2.48
C PHE A 140 0.73 -12.49 1.43
N TRP A 141 0.65 -13.18 0.28
CA TRP A 141 1.49 -12.99 -0.89
C TRP A 141 3.00 -13.24 -0.70
N GLU A 142 3.39 -14.02 0.30
CA GLU A 142 4.80 -14.41 0.47
C GLU A 142 5.32 -15.16 -0.77
N ASP A 143 4.58 -16.13 -1.27
CA ASP A 143 4.89 -16.88 -2.50
C ASP A 143 4.90 -15.98 -3.75
N VAL A 144 3.96 -15.04 -3.83
CA VAL A 144 3.85 -14.07 -4.93
C VAL A 144 5.07 -13.15 -4.98
N PHE A 145 5.51 -12.64 -3.82
CA PHE A 145 6.73 -11.83 -3.73
C PHE A 145 7.99 -12.64 -3.94
N GLY A 146 8.03 -13.91 -3.50
CA GLY A 146 9.14 -14.82 -3.79
C GLY A 146 9.40 -15.00 -5.29
N ALA A 147 8.37 -14.86 -6.14
CA ALA A 147 8.51 -14.93 -7.58
C ALA A 147 9.05 -13.66 -8.24
N VAL A 148 8.94 -12.50 -7.58
CA VAL A 148 9.31 -11.19 -8.12
C VAL A 148 10.43 -10.50 -7.34
N SER A 149 11.08 -11.18 -6.39
CA SER A 149 12.22 -10.68 -5.65
C SER A 149 13.41 -11.63 -5.71
N ASP A 150 14.61 -11.08 -5.58
CA ASP A 150 15.85 -11.87 -5.44
C ASP A 150 16.05 -12.28 -3.99
N GLU A 151 15.62 -11.42 -3.06
CA GLU A 151 15.55 -11.73 -1.62
C GLU A 151 14.22 -11.26 -1.04
N LEU A 152 13.70 -12.06 -0.11
CA LEU A 152 12.44 -11.80 0.57
C LEU A 152 12.59 -11.96 2.08
N TYR A 153 12.20 -10.94 2.81
CA TYR A 153 12.12 -10.93 4.26
C TYR A 153 10.66 -10.69 4.68
N VAL A 154 10.13 -11.59 5.50
CA VAL A 154 8.82 -11.40 6.15
C VAL A 154 9.06 -11.13 7.62
N CYS A 155 8.39 -10.11 8.15
CA CYS A 155 8.42 -9.79 9.57
C CYS A 155 7.01 -9.65 10.15
N THR A 156 6.85 -10.05 11.40
CA THR A 156 5.61 -9.84 12.15
C THR A 156 5.91 -9.10 13.44
N ARG A 157 5.04 -8.16 13.79
CA ARG A 157 5.24 -7.30 14.95
C ARG A 157 5.32 -8.10 16.24
N ASP A 158 4.47 -9.12 16.39
CA ASP A 158 4.43 -10.00 17.54
C ASP A 158 5.50 -11.10 17.53
N GLY A 159 6.14 -11.34 16.39
CA GLY A 159 7.15 -12.39 16.18
C GLY A 159 6.57 -13.78 15.97
N SER A 160 5.28 -13.90 15.64
CA SER A 160 4.62 -15.18 15.38
C SER A 160 5.05 -15.81 14.04
N TYR A 161 5.67 -15.02 13.15
CA TYR A 161 6.22 -15.52 11.87
C TYR A 161 7.36 -14.62 11.38
N GLY A 162 8.39 -15.23 10.78
CA GLY A 162 9.54 -14.51 10.21
C GLY A 162 10.35 -13.74 11.25
N VAL A 163 10.81 -12.54 10.89
CA VAL A 163 11.59 -11.67 11.77
C VAL A 163 10.65 -10.94 12.74
N LYS A 164 10.95 -10.95 14.04
CA LYS A 164 10.17 -10.20 15.03
C LYS A 164 10.40 -8.70 14.90
N GLY A 165 9.32 -7.94 14.75
CA GLY A 165 9.32 -6.48 14.68
C GLY A 165 8.71 -5.94 13.38
N GLY A 166 8.91 -4.65 13.09
CA GLY A 166 8.49 -4.01 11.84
C GLY A 166 9.57 -4.05 10.76
N ILE A 167 9.25 -3.53 9.59
CA ILE A 167 10.12 -3.53 8.39
C ILE A 167 11.50 -2.90 8.62
N ALA A 168 11.63 -1.97 9.56
CA ALA A 168 12.91 -1.33 9.90
C ALA A 168 13.95 -2.32 10.44
N THR A 169 13.53 -3.43 11.07
CA THR A 169 14.44 -4.43 11.65
C THR A 169 15.23 -5.19 10.57
N PRO A 170 14.59 -5.91 9.62
CA PRO A 170 15.32 -6.56 8.54
C PRO A 170 15.99 -5.55 7.60
N MET A 171 15.42 -4.36 7.39
CA MET A 171 16.00 -3.34 6.54
C MET A 171 17.38 -2.90 7.02
N ARG A 172 17.58 -2.72 8.34
CA ARG A 172 18.89 -2.38 8.89
C ARG A 172 19.92 -3.46 8.58
N ALA A 173 19.58 -4.72 8.81
CA ALA A 173 20.48 -5.84 8.50
C ALA A 173 20.83 -5.92 7.01
N VAL A 174 19.87 -5.63 6.13
CA VAL A 174 20.10 -5.56 4.68
C VAL A 174 21.07 -4.42 4.34
N CYS A 175 20.85 -3.20 4.86
CA CYS A 175 21.76 -2.07 4.63
C CYS A 175 23.19 -2.33 5.16
N GLU A 176 23.33 -3.03 6.29
CA GLU A 176 24.64 -3.44 6.82
C GLU A 176 25.33 -4.48 5.93
N THR A 177 24.56 -5.35 5.29
CA THR A 177 25.09 -6.44 4.45
C THR A 177 25.47 -5.96 3.06
N TYR A 178 24.65 -5.08 2.47
CA TYR A 178 24.78 -4.62 1.09
C TYR A 178 25.18 -3.13 1.05
N GLY A 179 26.44 -2.86 0.73
CA GLY A 179 26.96 -1.49 0.58
C GLY A 179 26.62 -0.82 -0.76
N ASP A 180 25.88 -1.50 -1.64
CA ASP A 180 25.58 -1.08 -3.01
C ASP A 180 24.07 -0.94 -3.27
N VAL A 181 23.28 -0.73 -2.22
CA VAL A 181 21.85 -0.38 -2.36
C VAL A 181 21.74 1.06 -2.84
N GLU A 182 21.04 1.27 -3.94
CA GLU A 182 20.92 2.58 -4.59
C GLU A 182 19.58 3.29 -4.33
N ARG A 183 18.58 2.57 -3.84
CA ARG A 183 17.24 3.12 -3.58
C ARG A 183 16.49 2.30 -2.54
N VAL A 184 15.67 2.98 -1.76
CA VAL A 184 14.67 2.37 -0.87
C VAL A 184 13.29 2.93 -1.22
N VAL A 185 12.29 2.06 -1.35
CA VAL A 185 10.88 2.41 -1.52
C VAL A 185 10.10 1.89 -0.32
N VAL A 186 9.34 2.74 0.36
CA VAL A 186 8.64 2.38 1.60
C VAL A 186 7.16 2.71 1.53
N MET A 187 6.33 1.74 1.88
CA MET A 187 4.88 1.86 2.02
C MET A 187 4.44 1.28 3.37
N ALA A 188 4.38 2.11 4.39
CA ALA A 188 4.14 1.64 5.74
C ALA A 188 3.45 2.73 6.58
N SER A 189 3.27 2.47 7.87
CA SER A 189 2.86 3.49 8.82
C SER A 189 3.88 4.64 8.88
N LEU A 190 3.44 5.86 9.23
CA LEU A 190 4.31 7.04 9.36
C LEU A 190 5.52 6.75 10.25
N ALA A 191 5.30 6.01 11.35
CA ALA A 191 6.36 5.65 12.27
C ALA A 191 7.44 4.75 11.64
N GLN A 192 7.04 3.81 10.79
CA GLN A 192 7.97 2.91 10.10
C GLN A 192 8.64 3.60 8.91
N MET A 193 7.94 4.42 8.15
CA MET A 193 8.53 5.26 7.10
C MET A 193 9.64 6.14 7.67
N ARG A 194 9.38 6.81 8.80
CA ARG A 194 10.38 7.62 9.50
C ARG A 194 11.60 6.80 9.95
N LYS A 195 11.38 5.58 10.49
CA LYS A 195 12.48 4.70 10.89
C LYS A 195 13.29 4.25 9.68
N ALA A 196 12.63 3.85 8.61
CA ALA A 196 13.27 3.45 7.37
C ALA A 196 14.11 4.60 6.77
N ALA A 197 13.54 5.81 6.71
CA ALA A 197 14.27 7.00 6.24
C ALA A 197 15.53 7.29 7.09
N LYS A 198 15.43 7.17 8.43
CA LYS A 198 16.59 7.36 9.31
C LYS A 198 17.66 6.29 9.10
N ILE A 199 17.27 5.02 8.94
CA ILE A 199 18.22 3.94 8.66
C ILE A 199 18.93 4.19 7.34
N ALA A 200 18.20 4.44 6.25
CA ALA A 200 18.78 4.66 4.94
C ALA A 200 19.72 5.87 4.91
N ALA A 201 19.40 6.94 5.67
CA ALA A 201 20.28 8.11 5.80
C ALA A 201 21.64 7.80 6.46
N GLU A 202 21.71 6.78 7.32
CA GLU A 202 22.97 6.33 7.92
C GLU A 202 23.95 5.72 6.85
N TYR A 203 23.39 5.34 5.70
CA TYR A 203 24.12 4.70 4.57
C TYR A 203 24.08 5.54 3.29
N ASP A 204 23.64 6.79 3.35
CA ASP A 204 23.49 7.71 2.22
C ASP A 204 22.60 7.15 1.08
N ILE A 205 21.58 6.33 1.42
CA ILE A 205 20.67 5.72 0.43
C ILE A 205 19.44 6.59 0.24
N PRO A 206 19.09 7.00 -1.00
CA PRO A 206 17.86 7.73 -1.29
C PRO A 206 16.62 6.90 -0.95
N VAL A 207 15.63 7.54 -0.28
CA VAL A 207 14.38 6.91 0.13
C VAL A 207 13.20 7.66 -0.46
N VAL A 208 12.30 6.93 -1.08
CA VAL A 208 10.96 7.42 -1.41
C VAL A 208 9.91 6.70 -0.57
N VAL A 209 8.91 7.46 -0.15
CA VAL A 209 7.77 6.95 0.60
C VAL A 209 6.50 7.09 -0.21
N SER A 210 5.56 6.18 -0.03
CA SER A 210 4.22 6.24 -0.61
C SER A 210 3.17 6.14 0.48
N PHE A 211 2.18 7.02 0.41
CA PHE A 211 1.09 7.10 1.38
C PHE A 211 -0.14 6.28 0.99
N ASP A 212 -0.05 5.47 -0.07
CA ASP A 212 -1.15 4.63 -0.57
C ASP A 212 -1.77 3.71 0.51
N ALA A 213 -0.99 3.33 1.51
CA ALA A 213 -1.40 2.44 2.60
C ALA A 213 -1.98 3.17 3.81
N ILE A 214 -1.83 4.50 3.90
CA ILE A 214 -2.32 5.27 5.05
C ILE A 214 -3.78 5.61 4.84
N ARG A 215 -4.65 4.89 5.57
CA ARG A 215 -6.08 5.15 5.62
C ARG A 215 -6.47 5.79 6.94
N PRO A 216 -7.49 6.66 6.96
CA PRO A 216 -8.06 7.12 8.21
C PRO A 216 -8.59 5.91 9.01
N PRO A 217 -8.53 5.97 10.36
CA PRO A 217 -9.04 4.91 11.23
C PRO A 217 -10.52 4.60 10.98
N ILE A 218 -10.91 3.34 11.26
CA ILE A 218 -12.31 2.90 11.22
C ILE A 218 -13.16 3.81 12.12
N GLY A 219 -14.30 4.27 11.60
CA GLY A 219 -15.21 5.15 12.34
C GLY A 219 -14.80 6.62 12.35
N SER A 220 -13.73 6.99 11.67
CA SER A 220 -13.42 8.41 11.44
C SER A 220 -14.56 9.10 10.71
N PRO A 221 -14.83 10.37 11.03
CA PRO A 221 -15.72 11.21 10.24
C PRO A 221 -15.32 11.14 8.76
N SER A 222 -16.23 11.51 7.87
CA SER A 222 -15.94 11.48 6.43
C SER A 222 -14.63 12.23 6.13
N ILE A 223 -13.98 11.89 5.01
CA ILE A 223 -12.75 12.57 4.54
C ILE A 223 -12.85 14.11 4.63
N PHE A 224 -14.07 14.66 4.58
CA PHE A 224 -14.35 16.10 4.69
C PHE A 224 -14.35 16.64 6.13
N ASP A 225 -14.42 15.77 7.13
CA ASP A 225 -14.47 16.14 8.56
C ASP A 225 -13.14 15.88 9.29
N VAL A 226 -12.11 15.40 8.56
CA VAL A 226 -10.81 15.07 9.17
C VAL A 226 -9.96 16.34 9.31
N PRO A 227 -9.32 16.55 10.47
CA PRO A 227 -8.45 17.70 10.67
C PRO A 227 -7.33 17.80 9.64
N ASP A 228 -6.81 18.99 9.46
CA ASP A 228 -5.80 19.52 8.53
C ASP A 228 -4.69 18.54 8.00
N TRP A 229 -4.35 17.50 8.76
CA TRP A 229 -3.34 16.52 8.33
C TRP A 229 -3.82 15.57 7.23
N SER A 230 -5.14 15.31 7.14
CA SER A 230 -5.66 14.46 6.08
C SER A 230 -5.63 15.15 4.73
N GLN A 231 -5.71 16.47 4.70
CA GLN A 231 -5.52 17.24 3.46
C GLN A 231 -4.06 17.17 3.01
N GLU A 232 -3.09 17.31 3.91
CA GLU A 232 -1.66 17.11 3.58
C GLU A 232 -1.39 15.66 3.16
N ALA A 233 -1.87 14.66 3.90
CA ALA A 233 -1.73 13.25 3.52
C ALA A 233 -2.47 12.93 2.21
N PHE A 234 -3.62 13.58 1.95
CA PHE A 234 -4.36 13.46 0.69
C PHE A 234 -3.63 14.11 -0.49
N GLU A 235 -2.98 15.27 -0.28
CA GLU A 235 -2.12 15.89 -1.30
C GLU A 235 -0.88 15.01 -1.56
N PHE A 236 -0.31 14.41 -0.53
CA PHE A 236 0.78 13.43 -0.68
C PHE A 236 0.31 12.15 -1.39
N ALA A 237 -0.91 11.67 -1.14
CA ALA A 237 -1.47 10.51 -1.84
C ALA A 237 -1.73 10.73 -3.34
N LYS A 238 -1.74 11.99 -3.80
CA LYS A 238 -1.79 12.30 -5.25
C LYS A 238 -0.45 12.05 -5.94
N ALA A 239 0.65 12.11 -5.20
CA ALA A 239 1.97 11.74 -5.69
C ALA A 239 2.22 10.27 -5.32
N PRO A 240 2.52 9.39 -6.29
CA PRO A 240 2.70 7.96 -6.02
C PRO A 240 3.93 7.68 -5.15
N GLU A 241 4.91 8.58 -5.17
CA GLU A 241 6.14 8.52 -4.38
C GLU A 241 6.64 9.93 -4.08
N ILE A 242 7.13 10.13 -2.85
CA ILE A 242 7.69 11.40 -2.36
C ILE A 242 9.07 11.11 -1.77
N ASP A 243 10.04 11.98 -2.03
CA ASP A 243 11.34 11.89 -1.35
C ASP A 243 11.13 12.02 0.16
N ALA A 244 11.68 11.09 0.93
CA ALA A 244 11.52 11.09 2.37
C ALA A 244 12.13 12.34 3.05
N GLY A 245 13.10 12.99 2.40
CA GLY A 245 13.69 14.25 2.84
C GLY A 245 12.71 15.43 2.79
N ASP A 246 11.71 15.36 1.91
CA ASP A 246 10.66 16.38 1.77
C ASP A 246 9.49 16.20 2.76
N VAL A 247 9.52 15.11 3.54
CA VAL A 247 8.43 14.76 4.49
C VAL A 247 8.79 15.15 5.92
N ASP A 248 8.02 16.05 6.51
CA ASP A 248 8.10 16.34 7.95
C ASP A 248 7.35 15.28 8.78
N PHE A 249 8.00 14.13 8.98
CA PHE A 249 7.44 13.02 9.76
C PHE A 249 7.11 13.39 11.20
N ASP A 250 7.82 14.32 11.82
CA ASP A 250 7.55 14.71 13.20
C ASP A 250 6.26 15.51 13.30
N LYS A 251 6.02 16.40 12.36
CA LYS A 251 4.77 17.16 12.23
C LYS A 251 3.59 16.20 11.95
N LEU A 252 3.73 15.28 11.01
CA LEU A 252 2.67 14.32 10.65
C LEU A 252 2.34 13.39 11.82
N LEU A 253 3.33 12.84 12.51
CA LEU A 253 3.14 11.98 13.69
C LEU A 253 2.51 12.73 14.88
N ALA A 254 2.82 14.01 15.04
CA ALA A 254 2.19 14.84 16.08
C ALA A 254 0.69 15.05 15.78
N LYS A 255 0.34 15.31 14.52
CA LYS A 255 -1.05 15.46 14.07
C LYS A 255 -1.82 14.15 14.18
N GLU A 256 -1.22 13.01 13.78
CA GLU A 256 -1.81 11.68 13.93
C GLU A 256 -2.17 11.38 15.39
N LYS A 257 -1.25 11.64 16.34
CA LYS A 257 -1.50 11.46 17.78
C LYS A 257 -2.61 12.36 18.31
N ALA A 258 -2.68 13.61 17.85
CA ALA A 258 -3.74 14.55 18.23
C ALA A 258 -5.11 14.06 17.74
N PHE A 259 -5.17 13.53 16.52
CA PHE A 259 -6.38 12.95 15.94
C PHE A 259 -6.91 11.76 16.76
N PHE A 260 -6.05 10.82 17.12
CA PHE A 260 -6.45 9.66 17.93
C PHE A 260 -6.97 10.05 19.31
N ARG A 261 -6.37 11.07 19.97
CA ARG A 261 -6.88 11.59 21.26
C ARG A 261 -8.28 12.17 21.12
N ILE A 262 -8.54 12.96 20.09
CA ILE A 262 -9.86 13.56 19.85
C ILE A 262 -10.91 12.46 19.61
N SER A 263 -10.57 11.41 18.86
CA SER A 263 -11.49 10.30 18.59
C SER A 263 -11.77 9.45 19.83
N GLU A 264 -10.78 9.22 20.71
CA GLU A 264 -10.97 8.55 21.99
C GLU A 264 -11.85 9.37 22.95
N ASP A 265 -11.62 10.69 23.03
CA ASP A 265 -12.42 11.58 23.88
C ASP A 265 -13.87 11.67 23.37
N ALA A 266 -14.08 11.67 22.05
CA ALA A 266 -15.43 11.66 21.45
C ALA A 266 -16.17 10.31 21.63
N ALA A 267 -15.43 9.19 21.69
CA ALA A 267 -16.01 7.86 21.91
C ALA A 267 -16.38 7.62 23.40
N ASN A 268 -15.79 8.38 24.32
CA ASN A 268 -16.00 8.29 25.76
C ASN A 268 -17.01 9.34 26.28
N ALA A 269 -17.50 10.26 25.45
CA ALA A 269 -18.51 11.29 25.76
C ALA A 269 -19.92 10.85 25.34
#